data_f4c19cc682c8e34bc46d711e17372e4c
#
_entry.id   f4c19cc682c8e34bc46d711e17372e4c
#
_cell.length_a   1.000
_cell.length_b   1.000
_cell.length_c   1.000
_cell.angle_alpha   90.00
_cell.angle_beta   90.00
_cell.angle_gamma   90.00
#
_symmetry.space_group_name_H-M   'P 1'
#
loop_
_entity.id
_entity.type
_entity.pdbx_description
1 polymer ?
#
loop_
_entity_poly.entity_id
_entity_poly.type
_entity_poly.pdbx_seq_one_letter_code
_entity_poly.pdbx_strand_id
1 'polypeptide(L)'
;MSRFSLVPSQRYPRLVCLLSGVLVLLASCGQNADAGQAGAQSACKPDHIVGVAASWTKGYSSLKGLKQDADLGVQGHFTTVVDTSTDSPGLVFTDFTFTITKVLWDPHHQIPGSTGSVTIHQTGGCIGNTLYKVDDDPLFQIGEEAILFLHQFSPGQYYVIGGPSGRFEVRKGLVQPVNDEGVQLPSDLTAQQFYALLQKA
;
A
#
# COMPACT_ATOMS: atom_id res chain seq x y z
N MET A 1 -16.39 -48.00 -35.35
CA MET A 1 -16.38 -47.66 -36.79
C MET A 1 -15.80 -46.27 -36.93
N SER A 2 -14.59 -46.27 -37.44
CA SER A 2 -13.70 -45.13 -37.63
C SER A 2 -14.14 -44.28 -38.82
N ARG A 3 -13.99 -42.99 -38.75
CA ARG A 3 -13.72 -42.16 -39.93
C ARG A 3 -12.72 -41.04 -39.57
N PHE A 4 -11.50 -41.24 -40.04
CA PHE A 4 -10.48 -40.21 -40.20
C PHE A 4 -10.86 -39.32 -41.38
N SER A 5 -10.72 -38.02 -41.25
CA SER A 5 -10.77 -37.06 -42.35
C SER A 5 -9.46 -36.26 -42.37
N LEU A 6 -8.70 -36.50 -43.42
CA LEU A 6 -7.44 -35.82 -43.77
C LEU A 6 -7.77 -34.50 -44.47
N VAL A 7 -7.13 -33.39 -44.05
CA VAL A 7 -7.15 -32.10 -44.74
C VAL A 7 -5.78 -31.88 -45.37
N PRO A 8 -5.71 -31.50 -46.65
CA PRO A 8 -4.45 -31.39 -47.39
C PRO A 8 -3.70 -30.10 -47.17
N SER A 9 -2.37 -30.22 -47.15
CA SER A 9 -1.40 -29.14 -47.07
C SER A 9 -1.42 -28.28 -48.35
N GLN A 10 -1.64 -26.98 -48.20
CA GLN A 10 -1.39 -26.00 -49.27
C GLN A 10 0.03 -25.44 -49.17
N ARG A 11 0.80 -25.74 -50.21
CA ARG A 11 2.13 -25.12 -50.44
C ARG A 11 1.94 -23.80 -51.20
N TYR A 12 2.45 -22.71 -50.67
CA TYR A 12 2.56 -21.44 -51.41
C TYR A 12 3.98 -21.25 -51.95
N PRO A 13 4.14 -20.81 -53.21
CA PRO A 13 5.44 -20.60 -53.83
C PRO A 13 6.09 -19.28 -53.37
N ARG A 14 7.41 -19.34 -53.27
CA ARG A 14 8.29 -18.19 -53.03
C ARG A 14 8.20 -17.24 -54.25
N LEU A 15 7.82 -15.98 -53.99
CA LEU A 15 8.05 -14.88 -54.94
C LEU A 15 9.17 -14.00 -54.38
N VAL A 16 10.27 -14.05 -55.06
CA VAL A 16 11.44 -13.16 -54.89
C VAL A 16 11.11 -11.90 -55.69
N CYS A 17 11.01 -10.75 -55.03
CA CYS A 17 11.10 -9.46 -55.69
C CYS A 17 12.20 -8.63 -55.03
N LEU A 18 13.30 -8.56 -55.77
CA LEU A 18 14.31 -7.52 -55.71
C LEU A 18 13.70 -6.23 -56.30
N LEU A 19 13.86 -5.08 -55.67
CA LEU A 19 14.27 -3.83 -56.34
C LEU A 19 14.14 -2.62 -55.40
N SER A 20 15.27 -1.94 -55.25
CA SER A 20 15.45 -0.49 -55.25
C SER A 20 14.93 0.38 -54.11
N GLY A 21 15.91 0.83 -53.38
CA GLY A 21 16.12 1.98 -52.56
C GLY A 21 15.30 3.25 -52.90
N VAL A 22 14.68 3.77 -51.85
CA VAL A 22 14.51 5.20 -51.65
C VAL A 22 14.69 5.46 -50.16
N LEU A 23 15.77 6.15 -49.84
CA LEU A 23 16.08 6.63 -48.50
C LEU A 23 15.21 7.88 -48.25
N VAL A 24 14.03 7.72 -47.63
CA VAL A 24 13.24 8.83 -47.11
C VAL A 24 13.57 9.02 -45.64
N LEU A 25 14.39 10.01 -45.36
CA LEU A 25 14.58 10.54 -44.00
C LEU A 25 13.29 11.25 -43.59
N LEU A 26 12.34 10.54 -43.01
CA LEU A 26 11.27 11.12 -42.24
C LEU A 26 11.83 11.40 -40.84
N ALA A 27 12.13 12.65 -40.56
CA ALA A 27 12.27 13.19 -39.23
C ALA A 27 10.91 13.00 -38.54
N SER A 28 10.72 11.88 -37.87
CA SER A 28 9.61 11.66 -36.96
C SER A 28 9.92 12.48 -35.71
N CYS A 29 9.25 13.67 -35.61
CA CYS A 29 9.03 14.28 -34.32
C CYS A 29 8.35 13.25 -33.44
N GLY A 30 9.12 12.61 -32.57
CA GLY A 30 8.61 11.80 -31.49
C GLY A 30 7.75 12.70 -30.61
N GLN A 31 6.45 12.60 -30.77
CA GLN A 31 5.54 12.93 -29.68
C GLN A 31 5.87 11.93 -28.59
N ASN A 32 6.63 12.40 -27.59
CA ASN A 32 6.65 11.77 -26.30
C ASN A 32 5.19 11.78 -25.83
N ALA A 33 4.51 10.65 -26.00
CA ALA A 33 3.35 10.36 -25.19
C ALA A 33 3.86 10.43 -23.76
N ASP A 34 3.54 11.49 -23.07
CA ASP A 34 3.60 11.55 -21.63
C ASP A 34 2.77 10.36 -21.12
N ALA A 35 3.45 9.23 -20.94
CA ALA A 35 2.97 8.19 -20.05
C ALA A 35 2.78 8.93 -18.72
N GLY A 36 1.49 9.11 -18.35
CA GLY A 36 1.10 9.88 -17.20
C GLY A 36 2.03 9.53 -16.04
N GLN A 37 2.83 10.49 -15.66
CA GLN A 37 3.49 10.48 -14.39
C GLN A 37 2.37 10.38 -13.36
N ALA A 38 2.14 9.15 -12.90
CA ALA A 38 1.47 8.92 -11.63
C ALA A 38 2.22 9.84 -10.66
N GLY A 39 1.55 10.89 -10.20
CA GLY A 39 2.18 12.00 -9.54
C GLY A 39 3.06 11.50 -8.41
N ALA A 40 4.38 11.62 -8.61
CA ALA A 40 5.29 11.66 -7.49
C ALA A 40 4.84 12.86 -6.67
N GLN A 41 4.03 12.59 -5.64
CA GLN A 41 3.64 13.64 -4.71
C GLN A 41 4.93 14.21 -4.17
N SER A 42 5.14 15.47 -4.50
CA SER A 42 6.25 16.27 -3.97
C SER A 42 6.33 16.02 -2.48
N ALA A 43 7.45 15.46 -2.03
CA ALA A 43 7.68 15.31 -0.60
C ALA A 43 7.33 16.67 0.03
N CYS A 44 6.42 16.66 0.99
CA CYS A 44 6.01 17.84 1.71
C CYS A 44 7.28 18.56 2.20
N LYS A 45 7.50 19.80 1.78
CA LYS A 45 8.55 20.68 2.29
C LYS A 45 7.88 21.76 3.13
N PRO A 46 7.57 21.45 4.38
CA PRO A 46 6.81 22.36 5.20
C PRO A 46 7.68 23.54 5.64
N ASP A 47 7.13 24.74 5.51
CA ASP A 47 7.66 25.94 6.15
C ASP A 47 7.13 26.06 7.60
N HIS A 48 5.99 25.41 7.86
CA HIS A 48 5.31 25.40 9.15
C HIS A 48 4.96 23.98 9.58
N ILE A 49 5.07 23.71 10.89
CA ILE A 49 4.65 22.45 11.50
C ILE A 49 3.62 22.79 12.57
N VAL A 50 2.47 22.12 12.51
CA VAL A 50 1.39 22.22 13.48
C VAL A 50 1.24 20.87 14.16
N GLY A 51 1.44 20.84 15.48
CA GLY A 51 1.17 19.65 16.29
C GLY A 51 -0.34 19.42 16.39
N VAL A 52 -0.77 18.20 16.17
CA VAL A 52 -2.17 17.76 16.31
C VAL A 52 -2.22 16.82 17.52
N ALA A 53 -3.06 17.16 18.50
CA ALA A 53 -3.34 16.24 19.59
C ALA A 53 -4.34 15.19 19.11
N ALA A 54 -3.91 13.93 19.00
CA ALA A 54 -4.78 12.80 18.76
C ALA A 54 -5.00 12.05 20.09
N SER A 55 -6.19 11.52 20.29
CA SER A 55 -6.46 10.57 21.35
C SER A 55 -7.11 9.33 20.76
N TRP A 56 -6.55 8.19 21.08
CA TRP A 56 -7.02 6.91 20.60
C TRP A 56 -8.11 6.38 21.53
N THR A 57 -9.22 5.90 20.98
CA THR A 57 -10.33 5.36 21.78
C THR A 57 -9.89 4.17 22.64
N LYS A 58 -8.86 3.44 22.16
CA LYS A 58 -8.30 2.26 22.85
C LYS A 58 -6.84 2.10 22.47
N GLY A 59 -5.98 1.87 23.46
CA GLY A 59 -4.62 1.40 23.26
C GLY A 59 -4.54 -0.12 23.36
N TYR A 60 -3.53 -0.72 22.72
CA TYR A 60 -3.33 -2.16 22.71
C TYR A 60 -1.95 -2.54 23.24
N SER A 61 -1.90 -3.42 24.22
CA SER A 61 -0.66 -3.94 24.81
C SER A 61 -0.38 -5.39 24.43
N SER A 62 -1.20 -6.03 23.58
CA SER A 62 -1.02 -7.41 23.16
C SER A 62 -1.53 -7.66 21.73
N LEU A 63 -0.86 -8.60 21.03
CA LEU A 63 -1.30 -9.08 19.72
C LEU A 63 -2.69 -9.71 19.76
N LYS A 64 -3.03 -10.36 20.88
CA LYS A 64 -4.37 -10.92 21.07
C LYS A 64 -5.45 -9.82 21.04
N GLY A 65 -5.25 -8.72 21.75
CA GLY A 65 -6.18 -7.61 21.75
C GLY A 65 -6.34 -6.98 20.37
N LEU A 66 -5.24 -6.78 19.66
CA LEU A 66 -5.27 -6.29 18.28
C LEU A 66 -6.06 -7.24 17.36
N LYS A 67 -5.77 -8.54 17.42
CA LYS A 67 -6.44 -9.56 16.61
C LYS A 67 -7.96 -9.65 16.88
N GLN A 68 -8.36 -9.46 18.14
CA GLN A 68 -9.78 -9.54 18.54
C GLN A 68 -10.60 -8.35 18.01
N ASP A 69 -10.01 -7.17 17.94
CA ASP A 69 -10.71 -5.95 17.58
C ASP A 69 -10.51 -5.52 16.11
N ALA A 70 -9.51 -6.10 15.42
CA ALA A 70 -9.24 -5.79 14.03
C ALA A 70 -10.18 -6.55 13.09
N ASP A 71 -10.68 -5.86 12.08
CA ASP A 71 -11.38 -6.47 10.95
C ASP A 71 -10.41 -7.11 9.96
N LEU A 72 -9.17 -6.58 9.90
CA LEU A 72 -8.16 -7.01 8.96
C LEU A 72 -6.75 -6.84 9.55
N GLY A 73 -5.91 -7.86 9.44
CA GLY A 73 -4.48 -7.81 9.74
C GLY A 73 -3.67 -8.13 8.50
N VAL A 74 -2.81 -7.22 8.06
CA VAL A 74 -2.08 -7.34 6.79
C VAL A 74 -0.63 -6.93 6.91
N GLN A 75 0.22 -7.46 6.02
CA GLN A 75 1.54 -6.93 5.71
C GLN A 75 1.54 -6.40 4.28
N GLY A 76 2.29 -5.34 4.06
CA GLY A 76 2.43 -4.72 2.75
C GLY A 76 3.28 -3.46 2.81
N HIS A 77 3.11 -2.60 1.83
CA HIS A 77 3.85 -1.34 1.75
C HIS A 77 2.97 -0.22 1.19
N PHE A 78 3.29 1.01 1.58
CA PHE A 78 2.60 2.20 1.08
C PHE A 78 3.13 2.57 -0.31
N THR A 79 2.21 2.79 -1.27
CA THR A 79 2.57 3.02 -2.67
C THR A 79 2.25 4.43 -3.15
N THR A 80 1.20 5.03 -2.62
CA THR A 80 0.73 6.33 -3.12
C THR A 80 0.04 7.09 -2.00
N VAL A 81 0.16 8.41 -1.96
CA VAL A 81 -0.80 9.27 -1.27
C VAL A 81 -1.95 9.51 -2.25
N VAL A 82 -3.16 9.21 -1.83
CA VAL A 82 -4.37 9.38 -2.66
C VAL A 82 -4.88 10.80 -2.58
N ASP A 83 -5.04 11.30 -1.35
CA ASP A 83 -5.55 12.63 -1.07
C ASP A 83 -5.09 13.11 0.31
N THR A 84 -5.12 14.42 0.52
CA THR A 84 -5.02 15.04 1.85
C THR A 84 -6.13 16.07 1.95
N SER A 85 -7.01 15.87 2.90
CA SER A 85 -8.21 16.67 3.08
C SER A 85 -8.37 17.18 4.50
N THR A 86 -9.30 18.11 4.67
CA THR A 86 -9.70 18.62 5.98
C THR A 86 -11.14 18.23 6.25
N ASP A 87 -11.35 17.28 7.15
CA ASP A 87 -12.66 16.93 7.66
C ASP A 87 -12.90 17.74 8.92
N SER A 88 -14.06 18.37 9.08
CA SER A 88 -14.45 19.12 10.28
C SER A 88 -13.41 20.15 10.79
N PRO A 89 -13.78 21.20 11.50
CA PRO A 89 -12.89 22.34 11.66
C PRO A 89 -11.55 21.97 12.31
N GLY A 90 -10.49 21.92 11.48
CA GLY A 90 -9.11 21.86 11.89
C GLY A 90 -8.43 20.48 11.89
N LEU A 91 -9.11 19.39 11.59
CA LEU A 91 -8.49 18.07 11.45
C LEU A 91 -8.10 17.80 10.00
N VAL A 92 -6.82 17.52 9.80
CA VAL A 92 -6.27 17.11 8.51
C VAL A 92 -6.12 15.60 8.50
N PHE A 93 -6.47 14.99 7.38
CA PHE A 93 -6.32 13.56 7.14
C PHE A 93 -5.63 13.32 5.82
N THR A 94 -4.90 12.22 5.74
CA THR A 94 -4.25 11.76 4.52
C THR A 94 -4.66 10.32 4.23
N ASP A 95 -5.09 10.09 3.00
CA ASP A 95 -5.42 8.78 2.47
C ASP A 95 -4.22 8.22 1.72
N PHE A 96 -3.82 7.01 2.09
CA PHE A 96 -2.70 6.30 1.47
C PHE A 96 -3.19 5.01 0.80
N THR A 97 -2.67 4.69 -0.36
CA THR A 97 -2.79 3.34 -0.91
C THR A 97 -1.78 2.42 -0.24
N PHE A 98 -2.27 1.35 0.36
CA PHE A 98 -1.45 0.28 0.92
C PHE A 98 -1.60 -0.98 0.08
N THR A 99 -0.51 -1.44 -0.53
CA THR A 99 -0.47 -2.68 -1.31
C THR A 99 -0.15 -3.84 -0.39
N ILE A 100 -1.10 -4.78 -0.31
CA ILE A 100 -1.03 -5.96 0.56
C ILE A 100 -0.16 -7.01 -0.12
N THR A 101 0.87 -7.47 0.57
CA THR A 101 1.71 -8.60 0.16
C THR A 101 1.34 -9.88 0.88
N LYS A 102 0.70 -9.76 2.04
CA LYS A 102 0.24 -10.90 2.83
C LYS A 102 -0.94 -10.52 3.73
N VAL A 103 -1.97 -11.36 3.72
CA VAL A 103 -3.07 -11.33 4.70
C VAL A 103 -2.68 -12.20 5.89
N LEU A 104 -2.76 -11.65 7.11
CA LEU A 104 -2.41 -12.30 8.37
C LEU A 104 -3.64 -12.70 9.18
N TRP A 105 -4.68 -11.87 9.08
CA TRP A 105 -5.95 -12.00 9.78
C TRP A 105 -7.06 -11.36 8.94
N ASP A 106 -8.08 -12.12 8.58
CA ASP A 106 -9.25 -11.63 7.81
C ASP A 106 -10.48 -12.50 8.15
N PRO A 107 -11.11 -12.28 9.30
CA PRO A 107 -12.24 -13.09 9.75
C PRO A 107 -13.49 -12.88 8.90
N HIS A 108 -13.57 -11.78 8.17
CA HIS A 108 -14.72 -11.40 7.35
C HIS A 108 -14.51 -11.62 5.85
N HIS A 109 -13.35 -12.20 5.44
CA HIS A 109 -12.99 -12.44 4.04
C HIS A 109 -13.10 -11.20 3.14
N GLN A 110 -12.63 -10.06 3.66
CA GLN A 110 -12.70 -8.76 2.99
C GLN A 110 -11.73 -8.65 1.81
N ILE A 111 -10.62 -9.39 1.86
CA ILE A 111 -9.60 -9.39 0.81
C ILE A 111 -9.72 -10.70 0.01
N PRO A 112 -10.17 -10.64 -1.24
CA PRO A 112 -10.21 -11.81 -2.12
C PRO A 112 -8.79 -12.31 -2.41
N GLY A 113 -8.43 -13.48 -1.89
CA GLY A 113 -7.07 -14.03 -2.04
C GLY A 113 -6.11 -13.55 -0.96
N SER A 114 -4.81 -13.52 -1.28
CA SER A 114 -3.75 -13.18 -0.31
C SER A 114 -3.10 -11.81 -0.57
N THR A 115 -3.48 -11.11 -1.63
CA THR A 115 -2.90 -9.85 -2.08
C THR A 115 -4.00 -8.90 -2.57
N GLY A 116 -3.71 -7.62 -2.60
CA GLY A 116 -4.66 -6.59 -3.02
C GLY A 116 -4.16 -5.21 -2.63
N SER A 117 -5.05 -4.23 -2.64
CA SER A 117 -4.76 -2.89 -2.11
C SER A 117 -5.97 -2.36 -1.36
N VAL A 118 -5.69 -1.55 -0.35
CA VAL A 118 -6.69 -0.86 0.46
C VAL A 118 -6.27 0.60 0.64
N THR A 119 -7.23 1.45 0.98
CA THR A 119 -6.95 2.83 1.38
C THR A 119 -6.85 2.91 2.89
N ILE A 120 -5.74 3.47 3.39
CA ILE A 120 -5.52 3.73 4.81
C ILE A 120 -5.67 5.22 5.08
N HIS A 121 -6.60 5.54 5.96
CA HIS A 121 -6.89 6.89 6.42
C HIS A 121 -6.09 7.18 7.70
N GLN A 122 -5.25 8.22 7.68
CA GLN A 122 -4.42 8.63 8.81
C GLN A 122 -4.63 10.09 9.17
N THR A 123 -4.68 10.40 10.45
CA THR A 123 -4.70 11.78 10.94
C THR A 123 -3.38 12.47 10.68
N GLY A 124 -3.43 13.70 10.17
CA GLY A 124 -2.29 14.50 9.79
C GLY A 124 -2.08 14.53 8.29
N GLY A 125 -1.13 15.34 7.84
CA GLY A 125 -0.84 15.52 6.42
C GLY A 125 -0.27 16.87 6.09
N CYS A 126 0.01 17.09 4.82
CA CYS A 126 0.56 18.33 4.32
C CYS A 126 -0.49 19.07 3.49
N ILE A 127 -0.88 20.27 3.93
CA ILE A 127 -1.75 21.16 3.17
C ILE A 127 -0.97 22.46 2.87
N GLY A 128 -0.75 22.73 1.59
CA GLY A 128 0.12 23.81 1.15
C GLY A 128 1.52 23.62 1.71
N ASN A 129 2.01 24.62 2.46
CA ASN A 129 3.33 24.59 3.11
C ASN A 129 3.27 24.22 4.60
N THR A 130 2.16 23.68 5.08
CA THR A 130 1.97 23.33 6.49
C THR A 130 1.85 21.84 6.67
N LEU A 131 2.70 21.26 7.52
CA LEU A 131 2.62 19.88 7.98
C LEU A 131 1.84 19.81 9.30
N TYR A 132 0.73 19.10 9.28
CA TYR A 132 -0.05 18.72 10.47
C TYR A 132 0.44 17.35 10.93
N LYS A 133 1.00 17.31 12.13
CA LYS A 133 1.70 16.12 12.63
C LYS A 133 1.13 15.70 13.97
N VAL A 134 0.83 14.40 14.10
CA VAL A 134 0.58 13.75 15.40
C VAL A 134 1.92 13.26 15.92
N ASP A 135 2.30 13.62 17.15
CA ASP A 135 3.67 13.39 17.65
C ASP A 135 3.99 11.91 17.84
N ASP A 136 3.03 11.13 18.31
CA ASP A 136 3.17 9.69 18.58
C ASP A 136 2.78 8.79 17.39
N ASP A 137 2.19 9.35 16.32
CA ASP A 137 1.82 8.62 15.10
C ASP A 137 2.36 9.30 13.84
N PRO A 138 3.64 9.11 13.52
CA PRO A 138 4.25 9.73 12.34
C PRO A 138 3.56 9.28 11.06
N LEU A 139 3.41 10.22 10.10
CA LEU A 139 2.81 9.94 8.80
C LEU A 139 3.52 8.81 8.08
N PHE A 140 2.73 7.96 7.43
CA PHE A 140 3.23 6.91 6.56
C PHE A 140 4.06 7.49 5.43
N GLN A 141 5.07 6.75 5.03
CA GLN A 141 5.94 7.13 3.93
C GLN A 141 5.81 6.15 2.76
N ILE A 142 5.86 6.68 1.55
CA ILE A 142 5.83 5.84 0.35
C ILE A 142 7.06 4.93 0.34
N GLY A 143 6.83 3.63 0.11
CA GLY A 143 7.85 2.59 0.19
C GLY A 143 8.04 2.01 1.59
N GLU A 144 7.42 2.56 2.61
CA GLU A 144 7.44 1.98 3.96
C GLU A 144 6.74 0.63 3.96
N GLU A 145 7.42 -0.40 4.46
CA GLU A 145 6.86 -1.72 4.70
C GLU A 145 6.35 -1.82 6.14
N ALA A 146 5.11 -2.29 6.29
CA ALA A 146 4.46 -2.36 7.59
C ALA A 146 3.57 -3.60 7.74
N ILE A 147 3.31 -3.96 9.01
CA ILE A 147 2.20 -4.82 9.42
C ILE A 147 1.17 -3.92 10.10
N LEU A 148 -0.07 -3.99 9.64
CA LEU A 148 -1.16 -3.14 10.11
C LEU A 148 -2.32 -3.99 10.62
N PHE A 149 -2.92 -3.56 11.74
CA PHE A 149 -4.21 -4.03 12.24
C PHE A 149 -5.24 -2.93 11.99
N LEU A 150 -6.27 -3.27 11.23
CA LEU A 150 -7.14 -2.31 10.56
C LEU A 150 -8.59 -2.49 10.98
N HIS A 151 -9.31 -1.39 11.06
CA HIS A 151 -10.76 -1.35 11.17
C HIS A 151 -11.35 -0.72 9.91
N GLN A 152 -12.37 -1.36 9.33
CA GLN A 152 -13.06 -0.87 8.16
C GLN A 152 -14.15 0.14 8.54
N PHE A 153 -14.07 1.36 8.04
CA PHE A 153 -15.12 2.36 8.23
C PHE A 153 -15.96 2.59 6.97
N SER A 154 -15.43 2.19 5.80
CA SER A 154 -16.13 2.20 4.52
C SER A 154 -15.56 1.09 3.62
N PRO A 155 -16.27 0.60 2.61
CA PRO A 155 -15.76 -0.44 1.72
C PRO A 155 -14.41 -0.07 1.11
N GLY A 156 -13.38 -0.87 1.40
CA GLY A 156 -12.00 -0.66 0.93
C GLY A 156 -11.23 0.45 1.65
N GLN A 157 -11.82 1.11 2.65
CA GLN A 157 -11.22 2.19 3.43
C GLN A 157 -11.10 1.80 4.90
N TYR A 158 -9.91 1.98 5.45
CA TYR A 158 -9.55 1.51 6.78
C TYR A 158 -8.78 2.58 7.54
N TYR A 159 -8.80 2.49 8.86
CA TYR A 159 -7.84 3.14 9.74
C TYR A 159 -7.13 2.11 10.62
N VAL A 160 -5.93 2.46 11.10
CA VAL A 160 -5.17 1.61 12.02
C VAL A 160 -5.81 1.67 13.40
N ILE A 161 -6.14 0.51 13.97
CA ILE A 161 -6.75 0.48 15.32
C ILE A 161 -5.74 0.88 16.39
N GLY A 162 -6.17 1.72 17.31
CA GLY A 162 -5.30 2.22 18.38
C GLY A 162 -4.12 3.07 17.87
N GLY A 163 -4.23 3.63 16.66
CA GLY A 163 -3.17 4.43 16.04
C GLY A 163 -1.84 3.69 15.99
N PRO A 164 -0.77 4.22 16.60
CA PRO A 164 0.56 3.62 16.55
C PRO A 164 0.62 2.21 17.18
N SER A 165 -0.32 1.86 18.08
CA SER A 165 -0.35 0.53 18.72
C SER A 165 -0.70 -0.59 17.74
N GLY A 166 -1.43 -0.31 16.67
CA GLY A 166 -1.82 -1.27 15.63
C GLY A 166 -0.87 -1.32 14.44
N ARG A 167 0.25 -0.58 14.49
CA ARG A 167 1.22 -0.43 13.42
C ARG A 167 2.59 -0.97 13.84
N PHE A 168 3.17 -1.80 12.99
CA PHE A 168 4.53 -2.32 13.15
C PHE A 168 5.30 -2.08 11.86
N GLU A 169 6.45 -1.43 11.96
CA GLU A 169 7.34 -1.25 10.83
C GLU A 169 8.11 -2.54 10.54
N VAL A 170 8.34 -2.80 9.25
CA VAL A 170 9.20 -3.89 8.82
C VAL A 170 10.46 -3.32 8.19
N ARG A 171 11.57 -3.39 8.91
CA ARG A 171 12.86 -2.89 8.44
C ARG A 171 13.87 -4.02 8.35
N LYS A 172 14.39 -4.27 7.14
CA LYS A 172 15.37 -5.36 6.90
C LYS A 172 14.86 -6.73 7.36
N GLY A 173 13.55 -6.96 7.24
CA GLY A 173 12.90 -8.21 7.66
C GLY A 173 12.64 -8.34 9.17
N LEU A 174 12.97 -7.34 9.98
CA LEU A 174 12.66 -7.25 11.40
C LEU A 174 11.41 -6.42 11.63
N VAL A 175 10.58 -6.85 12.58
CA VAL A 175 9.33 -6.20 12.95
C VAL A 175 9.53 -5.42 14.26
N GLN A 176 9.19 -4.14 14.23
CA GLN A 176 9.32 -3.25 15.37
C GLN A 176 8.03 -2.45 15.58
N PRO A 177 7.57 -2.24 16.81
CA PRO A 177 6.47 -1.31 17.08
C PRO A 177 6.91 0.11 16.74
N VAL A 178 5.96 0.96 16.36
CA VAL A 178 6.23 2.37 15.99
C VAL A 178 6.53 3.22 17.21
N ASN A 179 5.97 2.83 18.36
CA ASN A 179 6.23 3.47 19.65
C ASN A 179 6.37 2.45 20.79
N ASP A 180 6.84 2.90 21.94
CA ASP A 180 7.09 2.06 23.11
C ASP A 180 5.85 1.84 23.99
N GLU A 181 4.72 2.50 23.71
CA GLU A 181 3.49 2.43 24.50
C GLU A 181 2.57 1.28 24.10
N GLY A 182 2.84 0.66 22.94
CA GLY A 182 2.03 -0.41 22.36
C GLY A 182 2.41 -1.82 22.78
N VAL A 183 2.25 -2.75 21.86
CA VAL A 183 2.63 -4.16 22.03
C VAL A 183 4.14 -4.27 22.13
N GLN A 184 4.62 -4.81 23.25
CA GLN A 184 6.05 -5.07 23.44
C GLN A 184 6.48 -6.30 22.66
N LEU A 185 7.49 -6.16 21.82
CA LEU A 185 8.08 -7.21 20.99
C LEU A 185 9.56 -7.41 21.33
N PRO A 186 10.11 -8.62 21.14
CA PRO A 186 11.56 -8.83 21.14
C PRO A 186 12.25 -7.96 20.08
N SER A 187 13.44 -7.43 20.39
CA SER A 187 14.17 -6.47 19.52
C SER A 187 14.55 -7.03 18.14
N ASP A 188 14.76 -8.35 18.05
CA ASP A 188 15.23 -8.99 16.81
C ASP A 188 14.15 -9.89 16.19
N LEU A 189 12.88 -9.52 16.36
CA LEU A 189 11.75 -10.31 15.88
C LEU A 189 11.64 -10.26 14.37
N THR A 190 11.80 -11.38 13.70
CA THR A 190 11.55 -11.47 12.26
C THR A 190 10.05 -11.52 11.94
N ALA A 191 9.67 -11.14 10.71
CA ALA A 191 8.27 -11.22 10.27
C ALA A 191 7.70 -12.64 10.43
N GLN A 192 8.50 -13.68 10.17
CA GLN A 192 8.08 -15.07 10.36
C GLN A 192 7.77 -15.41 11.82
N GLN A 193 8.60 -14.94 12.75
CA GLN A 193 8.37 -15.13 14.18
C GLN A 193 7.14 -14.34 14.66
N PHE A 194 6.95 -13.12 14.15
CA PHE A 194 5.76 -12.32 14.41
C PHE A 194 4.48 -13.07 14.00
N TYR A 195 4.45 -13.68 12.80
CA TYR A 195 3.30 -14.49 12.37
C TYR A 195 3.04 -15.67 13.30
N ALA A 196 4.10 -16.34 13.75
CA ALA A 196 3.96 -17.46 14.69
C ALA A 196 3.40 -17.01 16.06
N LEU A 197 3.78 -15.80 16.53
CA LEU A 197 3.18 -15.20 17.73
C LEU A 197 1.71 -14.84 17.51
N LEU A 198 1.38 -14.25 16.36
CA LEU A 198 0.01 -13.88 16.03
C LEU A 198 -0.93 -15.08 15.89
N GLN A 199 -0.43 -16.22 15.42
CA GLN A 199 -1.21 -17.46 15.36
C GLN A 199 -1.53 -18.03 16.75
N LYS A 200 -0.68 -17.79 17.73
CA LYS A 200 -0.88 -18.24 19.12
C LYS A 200 -1.73 -17.27 19.96
N ALA A 201 -1.90 -16.05 19.48
CA ALA A 201 -2.71 -15.01 20.10
C ALA A 201 -4.19 -15.18 19.71
#